data_dc873b464066f15a36045ec0df38ea37
#
_entry.id   dc873b464066f15a36045ec0df38ea37
#
_cell.length_a   1.000
_cell.length_b   1.000
_cell.length_c   1.000
_cell.angle_alpha   90.00
_cell.angle_beta   90.00
_cell.angle_gamma   90.00
#
_symmetry.space_group_name_H-M   'P 1'
#
loop_
_entity.id
_entity.type
_entity.pdbx_description
1 polymer ?
#
loop_
_entity_poly.entity_id
_entity_poly.type
_entity_poly.pdbx_seq_one_letter_code
_entity_poly.pdbx_strand_id
1 'polypeptide(L)'
;MFFQRSRTGYTPTAAAIEICDLFDKLRHEVDITERQITGQDFRPFGSVRLTTTDSLLFGWLSPVLASFGKKYPDIDLSVVVSNDFLNLTRREADLAIRPSSTSPNSMSVKKVGVIKQAVYASQDKVSPDLGDVDLSRLAWIGPDDSIHYPTLQNWMRINGYDQLCRYRSNSVLDMFWATKWGVGVSVLPCYLADECEDLTRHGTFLPELATDLWLVTHPDLRKTERIRLLIDWINAAGQGVFR
;
A
#
# COMPACT_ATOMS: atom_id res chain seq x y z
N MET A 1 21.61 29.41 0.25
CA MET A 1 20.31 29.97 -0.15
C MET A 1 19.29 28.85 0.02
N PHE A 2 18.24 29.03 0.84
CA PHE A 2 17.30 27.95 1.18
C PHE A 2 16.07 27.87 0.29
N PHE A 3 15.83 28.87 -0.55
CA PHE A 3 14.71 28.91 -1.48
C PHE A 3 15.17 29.31 -2.87
N GLN A 4 14.61 28.66 -3.89
CA GLN A 4 14.75 29.05 -5.31
C GLN A 4 13.49 29.80 -5.73
N ARG A 5 13.66 30.92 -6.41
CA ARG A 5 12.56 31.72 -6.95
C ARG A 5 12.14 31.13 -8.30
N SER A 6 10.87 30.75 -8.43
CA SER A 6 10.25 30.33 -9.71
C SER A 6 9.22 31.36 -10.19
N ARG A 7 8.68 31.18 -11.39
CA ARG A 7 7.60 32.04 -11.92
C ARG A 7 6.29 31.92 -11.12
N THR A 8 6.12 30.86 -10.32
CA THR A 8 4.92 30.55 -9.53
C THR A 8 5.14 30.74 -8.02
N GLY A 9 6.32 31.20 -7.57
CA GLY A 9 6.60 31.42 -6.14
C GLY A 9 8.00 30.94 -5.73
N TYR A 10 8.15 30.67 -4.44
CA TYR A 10 9.39 30.17 -3.85
C TYR A 10 9.29 28.67 -3.64
N THR A 11 10.27 27.90 -4.13
CA THR A 11 10.41 26.46 -3.88
C THR A 11 11.57 26.22 -2.92
N PRO A 12 11.43 25.40 -1.86
CA PRO A 12 12.53 25.08 -0.96
C PRO A 12 13.62 24.28 -1.70
N THR A 13 14.88 24.55 -1.39
CA THR A 13 16.00 23.73 -1.87
C THR A 13 16.11 22.45 -1.07
N ALA A 14 16.85 21.45 -1.60
CA ALA A 14 17.13 20.21 -0.87
C ALA A 14 17.73 20.49 0.54
N ALA A 15 18.64 21.47 0.63
CA ALA A 15 19.21 21.90 1.90
C ALA A 15 18.16 22.51 2.86
N ALA A 16 17.14 23.21 2.34
CA ALA A 16 16.06 23.72 3.17
C ALA A 16 15.19 22.60 3.73
N ILE A 17 14.90 21.59 2.91
CA ILE A 17 14.14 20.39 3.33
C ILE A 17 14.91 19.62 4.40
N GLU A 18 16.22 19.38 4.19
CA GLU A 18 17.08 18.70 5.18
C GLU A 18 17.13 19.44 6.53
N ILE A 19 17.17 20.77 6.49
CA ILE A 19 17.18 21.59 7.71
C ILE A 19 15.83 21.53 8.41
N CYS A 20 14.70 21.58 7.70
CA CYS A 20 13.38 21.42 8.29
C CYS A 20 13.24 20.06 8.96
N ASP A 21 13.66 18.97 8.28
CA ASP A 21 13.65 17.63 8.84
C ASP A 21 14.54 17.49 10.10
N LEU A 22 15.67 18.21 10.14
CA LEU A 22 16.55 18.25 11.30
C LEU A 22 15.90 19.01 12.47
N PHE A 23 15.26 20.15 12.21
CA PHE A 23 14.54 20.90 13.23
C PHE A 23 13.35 20.13 13.80
N ASP A 24 12.61 19.41 12.97
CA ASP A 24 11.50 18.57 13.42
C ASP A 24 12.00 17.44 14.35
N LYS A 25 13.17 16.85 14.04
CA LYS A 25 13.81 15.86 14.92
C LYS A 25 14.25 16.46 16.23
N LEU A 26 14.92 17.62 16.21
CA LEU A 26 15.37 18.30 17.43
C LEU A 26 14.19 18.70 18.31
N ARG A 27 13.13 19.25 17.74
CA ARG A 27 11.90 19.57 18.46
C ARG A 27 11.31 18.33 19.12
N HIS A 28 11.31 17.22 18.41
CA HIS A 28 10.82 15.95 18.92
C HIS A 28 11.66 15.43 20.11
N GLU A 29 13.00 15.53 20.05
CA GLU A 29 13.90 15.15 21.14
C GLU A 29 13.71 16.05 22.38
N VAL A 30 13.47 17.35 22.16
CA VAL A 30 13.15 18.29 23.25
C VAL A 30 11.82 17.92 23.91
N ASP A 31 10.78 17.65 23.13
CA ASP A 31 9.46 17.24 23.64
C ASP A 31 9.53 15.93 24.44
N ILE A 32 10.38 14.97 24.02
CA ILE A 32 10.67 13.73 24.76
C ILE A 32 11.29 14.05 26.11
N THR A 33 12.32 14.89 26.10
CA THR A 33 13.09 15.23 27.30
C THR A 33 12.24 15.98 28.32
N GLU A 34 11.43 16.93 27.86
CA GLU A 34 10.51 17.68 28.75
C GLU A 34 9.48 16.77 29.42
N ARG A 35 8.91 15.80 28.70
CA ARG A 35 7.95 14.84 29.24
C ARG A 35 8.59 13.85 30.22
N GLN A 36 9.83 13.42 29.95
CA GLN A 36 10.59 12.59 30.88
C GLN A 36 10.89 13.30 32.22
N ILE A 37 11.18 14.62 32.18
CA ILE A 37 11.45 15.42 33.35
C ILE A 37 10.19 15.70 34.18
N THR A 38 9.03 15.85 33.49
CA THR A 38 7.77 16.20 34.17
C THR A 38 7.02 15.00 34.76
N GLY A 39 7.57 13.77 34.64
CA GLY A 39 6.99 12.57 35.25
C GLY A 39 5.60 12.18 34.70
N GLN A 40 5.22 12.70 33.52
CA GLN A 40 3.99 12.30 32.85
C GLN A 40 4.14 10.92 32.25
N ASP A 41 3.10 10.10 32.35
CA ASP A 41 3.01 8.71 31.88
C ASP A 41 3.77 8.47 30.57
N PHE A 42 4.57 7.38 30.52
CA PHE A 42 5.33 6.90 29.36
C PHE A 42 4.38 6.45 28.23
N ARG A 43 3.48 7.31 27.75
CA ARG A 43 2.68 7.01 26.59
C ARG A 43 3.50 7.26 25.33
N PRO A 44 3.54 6.29 24.41
CA PRO A 44 4.21 6.48 23.14
C PRO A 44 3.57 7.63 22.38
N PHE A 45 4.36 8.58 21.87
CA PHE A 45 3.89 9.79 21.22
C PHE A 45 4.77 10.20 20.03
N GLY A 46 4.31 11.19 19.26
CA GLY A 46 5.02 11.79 18.14
C GLY A 46 4.49 11.34 16.77
N SER A 47 5.13 11.79 15.71
CA SER A 47 4.66 11.52 14.35
C SER A 47 5.25 10.24 13.75
N VAL A 48 4.47 9.56 12.92
CA VAL A 48 4.90 8.45 12.07
C VAL A 48 4.39 8.69 10.65
N ARG A 49 5.32 8.77 9.71
CA ARG A 49 5.01 8.89 8.28
C ARG A 49 5.05 7.51 7.62
N LEU A 50 3.88 7.05 7.19
CA LEU A 50 3.66 5.75 6.54
C LEU A 50 3.44 5.93 5.05
N THR A 51 4.04 5.08 4.21
CA THR A 51 3.71 5.01 2.78
C THR A 51 3.14 3.64 2.40
N THR A 52 2.16 3.64 1.52
CA THR A 52 1.49 2.42 1.03
C THR A 52 0.90 2.64 -0.37
N THR A 53 0.32 1.58 -0.97
CA THR A 53 -0.44 1.68 -2.22
C THR A 53 -1.89 2.08 -1.93
N ASP A 54 -2.57 2.63 -2.94
CA ASP A 54 -3.99 2.99 -2.88
C ASP A 54 -4.88 1.79 -2.54
N SER A 55 -4.67 0.65 -3.21
CA SER A 55 -5.44 -0.57 -2.99
C SER A 55 -5.30 -1.14 -1.57
N LEU A 56 -4.07 -1.14 -1.01
CA LEU A 56 -3.85 -1.58 0.36
C LEU A 56 -4.51 -0.64 1.38
N LEU A 57 -4.39 0.68 1.16
CA LEU A 57 -5.01 1.65 2.06
C LEU A 57 -6.52 1.49 2.06
N PHE A 58 -7.13 1.43 0.88
CA PHE A 58 -8.59 1.31 0.73
C PHE A 58 -9.12 -0.03 1.22
N GLY A 59 -8.53 -1.15 0.77
CA GLY A 59 -9.10 -2.48 0.98
C GLY A 59 -8.83 -3.08 2.36
N TRP A 60 -7.82 -2.59 3.08
CA TRP A 60 -7.44 -3.23 4.34
C TRP A 60 -6.90 -2.29 5.41
N LEU A 61 -6.00 -1.37 5.05
CA LEU A 61 -5.17 -0.68 6.04
C LEU A 61 -5.91 0.44 6.78
N SER A 62 -6.87 1.13 6.14
CA SER A 62 -7.58 2.26 6.74
C SER A 62 -8.25 1.92 8.08
N PRO A 63 -9.04 0.85 8.24
CA PRO A 63 -9.60 0.48 9.54
C PRO A 63 -8.53 0.07 10.56
N VAL A 64 -7.42 -0.54 10.12
CA VAL A 64 -6.29 -0.90 10.98
C VAL A 64 -5.64 0.35 11.57
N LEU A 65 -5.36 1.37 10.74
CA LEU A 65 -4.80 2.64 11.18
C LEU A 65 -5.77 3.41 12.07
N ALA A 66 -7.07 3.41 11.76
CA ALA A 66 -8.08 4.04 12.59
C ALA A 66 -8.14 3.41 13.99
N SER A 67 -8.06 2.08 14.09
CA SER A 67 -8.02 1.37 15.38
C SER A 67 -6.73 1.64 16.15
N PHE A 68 -5.60 1.75 15.46
CA PHE A 68 -4.33 2.14 16.05
C PHE A 68 -4.39 3.55 16.65
N GLY A 69 -4.89 4.54 15.90
CA GLY A 69 -5.02 5.92 16.38
C GLY A 69 -5.94 6.05 17.60
N LYS A 70 -7.02 5.25 17.69
CA LYS A 70 -7.86 5.18 18.90
C LYS A 70 -7.09 4.64 20.11
N LYS A 71 -6.20 3.67 19.90
CA LYS A 71 -5.40 3.05 20.98
C LYS A 71 -4.24 3.94 21.42
N TYR A 72 -3.64 4.67 20.50
CA TYR A 72 -2.47 5.52 20.73
C TYR A 72 -2.74 6.95 20.23
N PRO A 73 -3.58 7.72 20.93
CA PRO A 73 -4.04 9.04 20.49
C PRO A 73 -2.93 10.11 20.43
N ASP A 74 -1.81 9.86 21.10
CA ASP A 74 -0.65 10.76 21.10
C ASP A 74 0.33 10.46 19.95
N ILE A 75 0.02 9.50 19.07
CA ILE A 75 0.80 9.22 17.85
C ILE A 75 0.07 9.77 16.63
N ASP A 76 0.67 10.77 15.99
CA ASP A 76 0.18 11.36 14.76
C ASP A 76 0.59 10.51 13.54
N LEU A 77 -0.39 10.07 12.74
CA LEU A 77 -0.14 9.31 11.54
C LEU A 77 -0.24 10.20 10.30
N SER A 78 0.83 10.24 9.50
CA SER A 78 0.85 10.83 8.16
C SER A 78 0.94 9.73 7.11
N VAL A 79 -0.09 9.57 6.28
CA VAL A 79 -0.14 8.52 5.25
C VAL A 79 0.11 9.11 3.87
N VAL A 80 1.12 8.58 3.18
CA VAL A 80 1.46 8.93 1.80
C VAL A 80 1.08 7.79 0.89
N VAL A 81 0.13 8.02 0.00
CA VAL A 81 -0.30 7.04 -1.00
C VAL A 81 0.54 7.23 -2.26
N SER A 82 1.18 6.16 -2.70
CA SER A 82 1.90 6.13 -3.98
C SER A 82 1.93 4.70 -4.50
N ASN A 83 1.67 4.52 -5.79
CA ASN A 83 1.80 3.22 -6.46
C ASN A 83 3.21 3.01 -7.03
N ASP A 84 4.04 4.05 -7.04
CA ASP A 84 5.45 3.96 -7.42
C ASP A 84 6.29 3.39 -6.27
N PHE A 85 7.40 2.74 -6.62
CA PHE A 85 8.42 2.34 -5.65
C PHE A 85 9.11 3.61 -5.11
N LEU A 86 8.55 4.18 -4.03
CA LEU A 86 9.22 5.27 -3.31
C LEU A 86 10.55 4.77 -2.73
N ASN A 87 11.58 5.57 -2.95
CA ASN A 87 12.91 5.28 -2.47
C ASN A 87 13.00 5.61 -0.98
N LEU A 88 12.69 4.61 -0.11
CA LEU A 88 12.80 4.76 1.36
C LEU A 88 14.22 5.18 1.80
N THR A 89 15.24 4.99 0.93
CA THR A 89 16.60 5.45 1.20
C THR A 89 16.71 6.97 1.28
N ARG A 90 15.75 7.71 0.72
CA ARG A 90 15.67 9.18 0.83
C ARG A 90 14.93 9.67 2.08
N ARG A 91 14.57 8.77 3.01
CA ARG A 91 13.82 9.07 4.24
C ARG A 91 12.49 9.78 4.00
N GLU A 92 11.83 9.50 2.87
CA GLU A 92 10.53 10.09 2.53
C GLU A 92 9.39 9.54 3.39
N ALA A 93 9.62 8.40 4.08
CA ALA A 93 8.70 7.80 5.05
C ALA A 93 9.48 7.01 6.12
N ASP A 94 8.90 6.89 7.33
CA ASP A 94 9.44 6.10 8.44
C ASP A 94 9.16 4.61 8.27
N LEU A 95 7.99 4.29 7.70
CA LEU A 95 7.51 2.93 7.48
C LEU A 95 6.87 2.83 6.10
N ALA A 96 7.13 1.75 5.37
CA ALA A 96 6.42 1.42 4.15
C ALA A 96 5.73 0.06 4.26
N ILE A 97 4.52 -0.05 3.69
CA ILE A 97 3.82 -1.30 3.48
C ILE A 97 3.67 -1.50 1.97
N ARG A 98 4.34 -2.51 1.45
CA ARG A 98 4.43 -2.71 0.00
C ARG A 98 4.34 -4.17 -0.41
N PRO A 99 3.56 -4.47 -1.49
CA PRO A 99 3.69 -5.73 -2.19
C PRO A 99 5.06 -5.79 -2.89
N SER A 100 5.74 -6.91 -2.79
CA SER A 100 6.95 -7.16 -3.57
C SER A 100 7.21 -8.65 -3.68
N SER A 101 7.64 -9.10 -4.85
CA SER A 101 8.07 -10.49 -5.07
C SER A 101 9.48 -10.77 -4.51
N THR A 102 10.23 -9.73 -4.16
CA THR A 102 11.57 -9.83 -3.60
C THR A 102 11.66 -9.09 -2.27
N SER A 103 12.40 -9.66 -1.31
CA SER A 103 12.68 -8.97 -0.05
C SER A 103 13.52 -7.71 -0.33
N PRO A 104 13.12 -6.53 0.17
CA PRO A 104 13.90 -5.32 0.01
C PRO A 104 15.27 -5.46 0.69
N ASN A 105 16.35 -5.29 -0.09
CA ASN A 105 17.71 -5.35 0.42
C ASN A 105 18.08 -4.09 1.21
N SER A 106 18.99 -4.21 2.19
CA SER A 106 19.55 -3.12 3.01
C SER A 106 18.61 -2.41 3.99
N MET A 107 17.37 -2.87 4.18
CA MET A 107 16.39 -2.31 5.10
C MET A 107 15.99 -3.31 6.19
N SER A 108 15.38 -2.83 7.28
CA SER A 108 14.71 -3.71 8.24
C SER A 108 13.35 -4.10 7.68
N VAL A 109 13.17 -5.40 7.39
CA VAL A 109 11.97 -5.92 6.75
C VAL A 109 11.27 -6.96 7.63
N LYS A 110 9.93 -6.96 7.56
CA LYS A 110 9.09 -7.98 8.18
C LYS A 110 8.01 -8.38 7.18
N LYS A 111 7.92 -9.67 6.87
CA LYS A 111 6.84 -10.20 6.04
C LYS A 111 5.56 -10.23 6.85
N VAL A 112 4.50 -9.62 6.32
CA VAL A 112 3.14 -9.63 6.91
C VAL A 112 2.40 -10.88 6.48
N GLY A 113 2.54 -11.27 5.21
CA GLY A 113 1.91 -12.45 4.64
C GLY A 113 1.99 -12.46 3.12
N VAL A 114 1.02 -13.12 2.48
CA VAL A 114 0.94 -13.29 1.02
C VAL A 114 -0.37 -12.73 0.51
N ILE A 115 -0.30 -11.85 -0.47
CA ILE A 115 -1.45 -11.34 -1.21
C ILE A 115 -1.82 -12.38 -2.27
N LYS A 116 -2.98 -13.00 -2.11
CA LYS A 116 -3.58 -13.89 -3.11
C LYS A 116 -4.30 -13.07 -4.16
N GLN A 117 -4.33 -13.58 -5.38
CA GLN A 117 -5.00 -12.94 -6.50
C GLN A 117 -5.89 -13.93 -7.22
N ALA A 118 -6.96 -13.41 -7.83
CA ALA A 118 -7.89 -14.19 -8.65
C ALA A 118 -8.51 -13.30 -9.73
N VAL A 119 -9.21 -13.92 -10.67
CA VAL A 119 -10.00 -13.21 -11.69
C VAL A 119 -11.36 -12.83 -11.11
N TYR A 120 -11.79 -11.59 -11.34
CA TYR A 120 -13.08 -11.07 -10.90
C TYR A 120 -13.84 -10.41 -12.05
N ALA A 121 -15.16 -10.48 -11.98
CA ALA A 121 -16.08 -9.77 -12.84
C ALA A 121 -17.23 -9.17 -12.04
N SER A 122 -17.93 -8.17 -12.58
CA SER A 122 -19.18 -7.68 -12.03
C SER A 122 -20.26 -8.75 -12.08
N GLN A 123 -21.08 -8.89 -11.04
CA GLN A 123 -22.22 -9.82 -11.00
C GLN A 123 -23.23 -9.58 -12.15
N ASP A 124 -23.41 -8.32 -12.55
CA ASP A 124 -24.32 -7.99 -13.67
C ASP A 124 -23.85 -8.53 -15.03
N LYS A 125 -22.57 -8.83 -15.19
CA LYS A 125 -21.97 -9.32 -16.43
C LYS A 125 -21.89 -10.84 -16.51
N VAL A 126 -21.92 -11.50 -15.36
CA VAL A 126 -21.73 -12.94 -15.27
C VAL A 126 -22.74 -13.51 -14.30
N SER A 127 -23.78 -14.15 -14.84
CA SER A 127 -24.77 -14.86 -14.03
C SER A 127 -24.08 -16.02 -13.29
N PRO A 128 -24.37 -16.22 -11.99
CA PRO A 128 -23.84 -17.35 -11.21
C PRO A 128 -24.17 -18.73 -11.82
N ASP A 129 -25.22 -18.80 -12.64
CA ASP A 129 -25.70 -20.03 -13.30
C ASP A 129 -24.98 -20.37 -14.61
N LEU A 130 -24.16 -19.46 -15.14
CA LEU A 130 -23.32 -19.74 -16.30
C LEU A 130 -22.04 -20.40 -15.77
N GLY A 131 -21.99 -21.73 -15.75
CA GLY A 131 -20.78 -22.53 -15.50
C GLY A 131 -19.51 -21.91 -16.09
N ASP A 132 -18.44 -22.59 -16.32
CA ASP A 132 -17.16 -22.02 -16.80
C ASP A 132 -17.36 -20.96 -17.89
N VAL A 133 -17.36 -19.68 -17.47
CA VAL A 133 -17.41 -18.54 -18.39
C VAL A 133 -16.12 -18.54 -19.20
N ASP A 134 -16.25 -18.56 -20.51
CA ASP A 134 -15.11 -18.46 -21.41
C ASP A 134 -14.50 -17.04 -21.32
N LEU A 135 -13.50 -16.90 -20.47
CA LEU A 135 -12.80 -15.63 -20.20
C LEU A 135 -12.17 -15.04 -21.48
N SER A 136 -11.97 -15.85 -22.54
CA SER A 136 -11.43 -15.38 -23.81
C SER A 136 -12.42 -14.54 -24.63
N ARG A 137 -13.69 -14.55 -24.26
CA ARG A 137 -14.76 -13.77 -24.93
C ARG A 137 -15.10 -12.47 -24.22
N LEU A 138 -14.51 -12.24 -23.04
CA LEU A 138 -14.79 -11.06 -22.24
C LEU A 138 -13.78 -9.94 -22.53
N ALA A 139 -14.22 -8.70 -22.35
CA ALA A 139 -13.31 -7.57 -22.32
C ALA A 139 -12.48 -7.63 -21.03
N TRP A 140 -11.19 -7.37 -21.13
CA TRP A 140 -10.28 -7.37 -20.01
C TRP A 140 -9.88 -5.96 -19.59
N ILE A 141 -9.63 -5.82 -18.31
CA ILE A 141 -8.99 -4.66 -17.67
C ILE A 141 -7.59 -5.11 -17.27
N GLY A 142 -6.57 -4.40 -17.70
CA GLY A 142 -5.18 -4.75 -17.43
C GLY A 142 -4.36 -3.61 -16.87
N PRO A 143 -3.13 -3.90 -16.42
CA PRO A 143 -2.20 -2.88 -15.99
C PRO A 143 -1.72 -2.06 -17.22
N ASP A 144 -1.53 -0.76 -16.99
CA ASP A 144 -0.81 0.13 -17.86
C ASP A 144 0.70 -0.09 -17.77
N ASP A 145 1.47 0.31 -18.78
CA ASP A 145 2.93 0.14 -18.83
C ASP A 145 3.67 0.95 -17.75
N SER A 146 3.03 1.97 -17.17
CA SER A 146 3.62 2.78 -16.10
C SER A 146 3.53 2.12 -14.72
N ILE A 147 2.64 1.15 -14.50
CA ILE A 147 2.62 0.36 -13.27
C ILE A 147 3.71 -0.72 -13.32
N HIS A 148 4.55 -0.77 -12.30
CA HIS A 148 5.55 -1.82 -12.21
C HIS A 148 4.95 -3.14 -11.69
N TYR A 149 4.20 -3.82 -12.56
CA TYR A 149 3.56 -5.11 -12.25
C TYR A 149 3.87 -6.19 -13.32
N PRO A 150 5.15 -6.50 -13.53
CA PRO A 150 5.60 -7.33 -14.64
C PRO A 150 5.04 -8.76 -14.60
N THR A 151 4.79 -9.30 -13.41
CA THR A 151 4.24 -10.65 -13.24
C THR A 151 2.83 -10.75 -13.84
N LEU A 152 1.96 -9.78 -13.55
CA LEU A 152 0.61 -9.75 -14.10
C LEU A 152 0.62 -9.48 -15.61
N GLN A 153 1.42 -8.51 -16.08
CA GLN A 153 1.56 -8.23 -17.51
C GLN A 153 2.01 -9.47 -18.29
N ASN A 154 3.01 -10.18 -17.78
CA ASN A 154 3.52 -11.40 -18.41
C ASN A 154 2.47 -12.53 -18.39
N TRP A 155 1.76 -12.70 -17.27
CA TRP A 155 0.68 -13.69 -17.16
C TRP A 155 -0.45 -13.43 -18.17
N MET A 156 -0.91 -12.18 -18.29
CA MET A 156 -1.94 -11.79 -19.25
C MET A 156 -1.51 -12.04 -20.69
N ARG A 157 -0.25 -11.75 -21.01
CA ARG A 157 0.30 -11.98 -22.35
C ARG A 157 0.38 -13.47 -22.70
N ILE A 158 0.87 -14.31 -21.76
CA ILE A 158 0.98 -15.76 -21.96
C ILE A 158 -0.40 -16.40 -22.18
N ASN A 159 -1.41 -15.93 -21.45
CA ASN A 159 -2.78 -16.46 -21.55
C ASN A 159 -3.62 -15.79 -22.66
N GLY A 160 -3.03 -14.87 -23.43
CA GLY A 160 -3.73 -14.19 -24.55
C GLY A 160 -4.71 -13.09 -24.11
N TYR A 161 -4.83 -12.79 -22.82
CA TYR A 161 -5.78 -11.80 -22.30
C TYR A 161 -5.33 -10.36 -22.54
N ASP A 162 -4.04 -10.14 -22.73
CA ASP A 162 -3.50 -8.80 -22.99
C ASP A 162 -4.10 -8.16 -24.26
N GLN A 163 -4.36 -8.96 -25.29
CA GLN A 163 -4.98 -8.51 -26.54
C GLN A 163 -6.46 -8.18 -26.38
N LEU A 164 -7.10 -8.70 -25.33
CA LEU A 164 -8.51 -8.47 -25.01
C LEU A 164 -8.72 -7.27 -24.11
N CYS A 165 -7.64 -6.62 -23.65
CA CYS A 165 -7.71 -5.43 -22.82
C CYS A 165 -8.34 -4.26 -23.57
N ARG A 166 -9.45 -3.75 -23.02
CA ARG A 166 -10.16 -2.55 -23.49
C ARG A 166 -9.96 -1.35 -22.54
N TYR A 167 -9.45 -1.62 -21.36
CA TYR A 167 -9.17 -0.62 -20.34
C TYR A 167 -7.84 -0.95 -19.69
N ARG A 168 -6.99 0.07 -19.48
CA ARG A 168 -5.69 -0.08 -18.80
C ARG A 168 -5.53 1.02 -17.76
N SER A 169 -4.97 0.66 -16.63
CA SER A 169 -4.76 1.59 -15.53
C SER A 169 -3.43 1.32 -14.82
N ASN A 170 -2.85 2.38 -14.26
CA ASN A 170 -1.68 2.31 -13.37
C ASN A 170 -2.07 2.20 -11.88
N SER A 171 -3.34 1.96 -11.59
CA SER A 171 -3.89 1.80 -10.24
C SER A 171 -4.69 0.52 -10.13
N VAL A 172 -4.32 -0.35 -9.19
CA VAL A 172 -5.08 -1.57 -8.89
C VAL A 172 -6.47 -1.22 -8.32
N LEU A 173 -6.56 -0.13 -7.57
CA LEU A 173 -7.84 0.36 -7.06
C LEU A 173 -8.77 0.84 -8.18
N ASP A 174 -8.23 1.51 -9.20
CA ASP A 174 -9.02 1.88 -10.38
C ASP A 174 -9.45 0.64 -11.18
N MET A 175 -8.58 -0.35 -11.36
CA MET A 175 -8.94 -1.64 -11.98
C MET A 175 -10.10 -2.32 -11.22
N PHE A 176 -10.09 -2.28 -9.87
CA PHE A 176 -11.19 -2.78 -9.03
C PHE A 176 -12.50 -2.04 -9.34
N TRP A 177 -12.49 -0.71 -9.36
CA TRP A 177 -13.69 0.07 -9.65
C TRP A 177 -14.20 -0.15 -11.08
N ALA A 178 -13.31 -0.19 -12.06
CA ALA A 178 -13.66 -0.46 -13.44
C ALA A 178 -14.32 -1.85 -13.59
N THR A 179 -13.80 -2.87 -12.87
CA THR A 179 -14.40 -4.22 -12.84
C THR A 179 -15.78 -4.19 -12.19
N LYS A 180 -15.91 -3.55 -11.04
CA LYS A 180 -17.18 -3.40 -10.32
C LYS A 180 -18.26 -2.77 -11.20
N TRP A 181 -17.91 -1.74 -11.96
CA TRP A 181 -18.84 -1.06 -12.89
C TRP A 181 -19.01 -1.79 -14.23
N GLY A 182 -18.52 -3.01 -14.35
CA GLY A 182 -18.76 -3.86 -15.50
C GLY A 182 -18.05 -3.45 -16.79
N VAL A 183 -16.93 -2.72 -16.70
CA VAL A 183 -16.11 -2.40 -17.89
C VAL A 183 -15.51 -3.68 -18.48
N GLY A 184 -15.13 -4.63 -17.65
CA GLY A 184 -14.55 -5.91 -18.04
C GLY A 184 -14.21 -6.79 -16.85
N VAL A 185 -13.43 -7.84 -17.10
CA VAL A 185 -12.86 -8.71 -16.07
C VAL A 185 -11.42 -8.31 -15.77
N SER A 186 -10.97 -8.53 -14.55
CA SER A 186 -9.58 -8.25 -14.16
C SER A 186 -9.06 -9.25 -13.15
N VAL A 187 -7.74 -9.31 -13.02
CA VAL A 187 -7.07 -9.94 -11.90
C VAL A 187 -6.96 -8.91 -10.77
N LEU A 188 -7.52 -9.24 -9.61
CA LEU A 188 -7.52 -8.37 -8.44
C LEU A 188 -7.01 -9.10 -7.20
N PRO A 189 -6.41 -8.37 -6.25
CA PRO A 189 -6.09 -8.90 -4.93
C PRO A 189 -7.36 -9.34 -4.18
N CYS A 190 -7.34 -10.54 -3.61
CA CYS A 190 -8.49 -11.11 -2.91
C CYS A 190 -8.93 -10.29 -1.71
N TYR A 191 -7.97 -9.70 -0.95
CA TYR A 191 -8.30 -8.83 0.18
C TYR A 191 -9.12 -7.58 -0.20
N LEU A 192 -9.07 -7.18 -1.48
CA LEU A 192 -9.78 -6.02 -2.01
C LEU A 192 -11.15 -6.41 -2.60
N ALA A 193 -11.23 -7.57 -3.24
CA ALA A 193 -12.36 -7.94 -4.07
C ALA A 193 -13.31 -8.97 -3.44
N ASP A 194 -12.84 -9.85 -2.55
CA ASP A 194 -13.69 -10.91 -1.95
C ASP A 194 -14.81 -10.34 -1.05
N GLU A 195 -14.61 -9.19 -0.44
CA GLU A 195 -15.59 -8.52 0.44
C GLU A 195 -16.60 -7.66 -0.34
N CYS A 196 -16.45 -7.54 -1.68
CA CYS A 196 -17.31 -6.72 -2.51
C CYS A 196 -18.46 -7.55 -3.08
N GLU A 197 -19.69 -7.33 -2.59
CA GLU A 197 -20.89 -8.06 -3.01
C GLU A 197 -21.20 -7.91 -4.50
N ASP A 198 -20.76 -6.83 -5.16
CA ASP A 198 -20.98 -6.59 -6.59
C ASP A 198 -19.98 -7.33 -7.51
N LEU A 199 -19.01 -8.02 -6.91
CA LEU A 199 -17.99 -8.80 -7.65
C LEU A 199 -18.14 -10.29 -7.43
N THR A 200 -17.94 -11.05 -8.50
CA THR A 200 -17.85 -12.51 -8.46
C THR A 200 -16.46 -12.96 -8.87
N ARG A 201 -15.87 -13.84 -8.05
CA ARG A 201 -14.61 -14.49 -8.37
C ARG A 201 -14.82 -15.64 -9.37
N HIS A 202 -14.00 -15.66 -10.42
CA HIS A 202 -13.96 -16.71 -11.42
C HIS A 202 -12.78 -17.64 -11.18
N GLY A 203 -13.08 -18.92 -11.01
CA GLY A 203 -12.07 -19.94 -10.78
C GLY A 203 -11.41 -19.89 -9.39
N THR A 204 -10.21 -20.45 -9.31
CA THR A 204 -9.40 -20.51 -8.09
C THR A 204 -8.43 -19.34 -8.01
N PHE A 205 -7.69 -19.26 -6.90
CA PHE A 205 -6.54 -18.37 -6.78
C PHE A 205 -5.50 -18.67 -7.85
N LEU A 206 -4.78 -17.62 -8.26
CA LEU A 206 -3.67 -17.67 -9.20
C LEU A 206 -2.34 -17.68 -8.40
N PRO A 207 -1.80 -18.88 -8.05
CA PRO A 207 -0.60 -18.98 -7.20
C PRO A 207 0.62 -18.29 -7.83
N GLU A 208 0.70 -18.31 -9.17
CA GLU A 208 1.78 -17.68 -9.94
C GLU A 208 1.79 -16.15 -9.87
N LEU A 209 0.67 -15.56 -9.42
CA LEU A 209 0.52 -14.12 -9.21
C LEU A 209 0.57 -13.72 -7.73
N ALA A 210 0.73 -14.70 -6.84
CA ALA A 210 0.85 -14.42 -5.41
C ALA A 210 2.06 -13.51 -5.14
N THR A 211 1.86 -12.52 -4.27
CA THR A 211 2.88 -11.51 -3.98
C THR A 211 3.03 -11.34 -2.48
N ASP A 212 4.26 -11.30 -1.99
CA ASP A 212 4.53 -11.06 -0.57
C ASP A 212 4.19 -9.63 -0.18
N LEU A 213 3.62 -9.46 1.02
CA LEU A 213 3.39 -8.15 1.65
C LEU A 213 4.45 -7.89 2.70
N TRP A 214 5.18 -6.79 2.53
CA TRP A 214 6.31 -6.42 3.38
C TRP A 214 6.06 -5.12 4.14
N LEU A 215 6.46 -5.13 5.42
CA LEU A 215 6.71 -3.94 6.22
C LEU A 215 8.21 -3.62 6.14
N VAL A 216 8.52 -2.40 5.74
CA VAL A 216 9.91 -1.96 5.50
C VAL A 216 10.16 -0.67 6.28
N THR A 217 11.23 -0.63 7.07
CA THR A 217 11.65 0.56 7.82
C THR A 217 13.16 0.68 7.84
N HIS A 218 13.68 1.89 8.08
CA HIS A 218 15.11 2.07 8.28
C HIS A 218 15.55 1.38 9.57
N PRO A 219 16.73 0.71 9.62
CA PRO A 219 17.21 -0.01 10.81
C PRO A 219 17.26 0.86 12.06
N ASP A 220 17.65 2.15 11.95
CA ASP A 220 17.72 3.10 13.06
C ASP A 220 16.35 3.39 13.67
N LEU A 221 15.29 3.44 12.84
CA LEU A 221 13.92 3.74 13.28
C LEU A 221 13.23 2.54 13.91
N ARG A 222 13.67 1.31 13.61
CA ARG A 222 13.06 0.08 14.15
C ARG A 222 13.03 0.03 15.68
N LYS A 223 14.00 0.68 16.35
CA LYS A 223 14.11 0.73 17.81
C LYS A 223 13.16 1.76 18.43
N THR A 224 12.63 2.67 17.65
CA THR A 224 11.71 3.71 18.10
C THR A 224 10.36 3.08 18.47
N GLU A 225 9.89 3.33 19.70
CA GLU A 225 8.73 2.65 20.27
C GLU A 225 7.47 2.82 19.41
N ARG A 226 7.15 4.05 18.97
CA ARG A 226 5.98 4.32 18.11
C ARG A 226 5.99 3.54 16.80
N ILE A 227 7.19 3.37 16.19
CA ILE A 227 7.35 2.59 14.97
C ILE A 227 7.15 1.10 15.24
N ARG A 228 7.74 0.59 16.32
CA ARG A 228 7.58 -0.81 16.74
C ARG A 228 6.12 -1.15 17.02
N LEU A 229 5.41 -0.30 17.76
CA LEU A 229 3.99 -0.48 18.05
C LEU A 229 3.14 -0.53 16.79
N LEU A 230 3.38 0.37 15.84
CA LEU A 230 2.66 0.38 14.56
C LEU A 230 2.97 -0.87 13.74
N ILE A 231 4.24 -1.30 13.66
CA ILE A 231 4.66 -2.53 12.98
C ILE A 231 3.95 -3.75 13.59
N ASP A 232 3.93 -3.87 14.90
CA ASP A 232 3.31 -5.01 15.60
C ASP A 232 1.78 -5.00 15.42
N TRP A 233 1.16 -3.81 15.46
CA TRP A 233 -0.27 -3.63 15.21
C TRP A 233 -0.70 -4.07 13.81
N ILE A 234 0.00 -3.57 12.80
CA ILE A 234 -0.25 -3.92 11.39
C ILE A 234 0.00 -5.41 11.15
N ASN A 235 1.09 -5.95 11.68
CA ASN A 235 1.41 -7.38 11.53
C ASN A 235 0.35 -8.27 12.17
N ALA A 236 -0.16 -7.93 13.35
CA ALA A 236 -1.24 -8.67 14.00
C ALA A 236 -2.53 -8.66 13.16
N ALA A 237 -2.90 -7.50 12.62
CA ALA A 237 -4.06 -7.36 11.74
C ALA A 237 -3.89 -8.15 10.43
N GLY A 238 -2.68 -8.21 9.87
CA GLY A 238 -2.40 -8.92 8.62
C GLY A 238 -2.48 -10.44 8.72
N GLN A 239 -2.26 -11.02 9.90
CA GLN A 239 -2.29 -12.47 10.09
C GLN A 239 -3.66 -13.11 9.79
N GLY A 240 -4.76 -12.35 9.87
CA GLY A 240 -6.10 -12.81 9.52
C GLY A 240 -6.42 -12.76 8.02
N VAL A 241 -5.73 -11.91 7.27
CA VAL A 241 -6.05 -11.54 5.88
C VAL A 241 -5.05 -12.16 4.88
N PHE A 242 -3.76 -12.15 5.19
CA PHE A 242 -2.67 -12.52 4.26
C PHE A 242 -2.04 -13.88 4.61
N ARG A 243 -2.86 -14.90 4.82
CA ARG A 243 -2.42 -16.29 5.08
C ARG A 243 -2.25 -17.10 3.81
#